data_5732aba1a2e77ee60e445253382ab69e
#
_entry.id   5732aba1a2e77ee60e445253382ab69e
#
_cell.length_a   1.000
_cell.length_b   1.000
_cell.length_c   1.000
_cell.angle_alpha   90.00
_cell.angle_beta   90.00
_cell.angle_gamma   90.00
#
_symmetry.space_group_name_H-M   'P 1'
#
loop_
_entity.id
_entity.type
_entity.pdbx_description
1 polymer ?
#
loop_
_entity_poly.entity_id
_entity_poly.type
_entity_poly.pdbx_seq_one_letter_code
_entity_poly.pdbx_strand_id
1 'polypeptide(L)'
;SIRIKDALRERRMELWLQPILPLRAEGRTYFEALVRLRDADGKIVMPGQFLSAAENFGNMQQIDQFALYEAMNLLGTHPQLALSINLSARTLNHAQ
;
A
#
# COMPACT_ATOMS: atom_id res chain seq x y z
N SER A 1 -17.04 11.99 -4.05
CA SER A 1 -15.58 12.17 -3.96
C SER A 1 -14.97 11.21 -2.96
N ILE A 2 -13.72 10.85 -3.19
CA ILE A 2 -13.02 9.88 -2.36
C ILE A 2 -12.31 10.62 -1.24
N ARG A 3 -12.56 10.19 0.01
CA ARG A 3 -11.87 10.73 1.18
C ARG A 3 -10.92 9.67 1.73
N ILE A 4 -9.64 9.91 1.57
CA ILE A 4 -8.61 8.96 2.01
C ILE A 4 -8.67 8.74 3.52
N LYS A 5 -8.87 9.81 4.29
CA LYS A 5 -8.96 9.70 5.75
C LYS A 5 -10.12 8.82 6.19
N ASP A 6 -11.27 8.94 5.52
CA ASP A 6 -12.43 8.10 5.82
C ASP A 6 -12.15 6.65 5.49
N ALA A 7 -11.49 6.39 4.35
CA ALA A 7 -11.14 5.04 3.95
C ALA A 7 -10.20 4.38 4.96
N LEU A 8 -9.22 5.12 5.47
CA LEU A 8 -8.31 4.62 6.49
C LEU A 8 -9.05 4.33 7.80
N ARG A 9 -9.89 5.26 8.26
CA ARG A 9 -10.66 5.09 9.48
C ARG A 9 -11.61 3.90 9.40
N GLU A 10 -12.24 3.72 8.25
CA GLU A 10 -13.23 2.66 8.02
C GLU A 10 -12.60 1.36 7.53
N ARG A 11 -11.28 1.28 7.49
CA ARG A 11 -10.53 0.09 7.07
C ARG A 11 -10.88 -0.38 5.68
N ARG A 12 -11.06 0.57 4.77
CA ARG A 12 -11.36 0.27 3.37
C ARG A 12 -10.11 0.28 2.47
N MET A 13 -8.93 0.40 3.07
CA MET A 13 -7.67 0.34 2.36
C MET A 13 -7.01 -1.01 2.59
N GLU A 14 -6.49 -1.62 1.52
CA GLU A 14 -5.95 -2.98 1.52
C GLU A 14 -4.59 -3.00 0.86
N LEU A 15 -3.76 -3.95 1.25
CA LEU A 15 -2.49 -4.20 0.58
C LEU A 15 -2.61 -5.51 -0.20
N TRP A 16 -2.49 -5.43 -1.52
CA TRP A 16 -2.53 -6.59 -2.40
C TRP A 16 -1.10 -6.97 -2.78
N LEU A 17 -0.85 -8.27 -2.91
CA LEU A 17 0.47 -8.77 -3.26
C LEU A 17 0.42 -9.38 -4.65
N GLN A 18 1.28 -8.87 -5.54
CA GLN A 18 1.41 -9.38 -6.90
C GLN A 18 2.75 -10.10 -7.02
N PRO A 19 2.76 -11.39 -7.40
CA PRO A 19 4.01 -12.13 -7.52
C PRO A 19 4.92 -11.53 -8.59
N ILE A 20 6.22 -11.49 -8.31
CA ILE A 20 7.24 -11.08 -9.27
C ILE A 20 7.91 -12.37 -9.76
N LEU A 21 7.41 -12.91 -10.86
CA LEU A 21 7.91 -14.17 -11.42
C LEU A 21 8.90 -13.88 -12.54
N PRO A 22 9.97 -14.66 -12.66
CA PRO A 22 10.29 -15.86 -11.88
C PRO A 22 11.23 -15.62 -10.71
N LEU A 23 11.20 -14.44 -10.08
CA LEU A 23 12.13 -14.10 -9.01
C LEU A 23 11.96 -14.98 -7.80
N ARG A 24 12.93 -15.87 -7.59
CA ARG A 24 13.07 -16.67 -6.38
C ARG A 24 14.55 -16.73 -6.05
N ALA A 25 14.90 -16.39 -4.82
CA ALA A 25 16.27 -16.46 -4.37
C ALA A 25 16.29 -16.80 -2.88
N GLU A 26 17.15 -17.73 -2.49
CA GLU A 26 17.40 -18.06 -1.09
C GLU A 26 16.14 -18.52 -0.35
N GLY A 27 15.25 -19.23 -1.03
CA GLY A 27 14.01 -19.73 -0.43
C GLY A 27 12.95 -18.68 -0.22
N ARG A 28 13.12 -17.48 -0.76
CA ARG A 28 12.15 -16.39 -0.63
C ARG A 28 11.28 -16.26 -1.87
N THR A 29 10.03 -15.87 -1.64
CA THR A 29 9.10 -15.52 -2.71
C THR A 29 8.96 -14.00 -2.75
N TYR A 30 9.11 -13.42 -3.94
CA TYR A 30 9.10 -11.97 -4.14
C TYR A 30 7.74 -11.50 -4.64
N PHE A 31 7.21 -10.46 -4.00
CA PHE A 31 5.94 -9.84 -4.37
C PHE A 31 6.07 -8.33 -4.41
N GLU A 32 5.29 -7.72 -5.29
CA GLU A 32 5.08 -6.27 -5.24
C GLU A 32 3.84 -6.00 -4.39
N ALA A 33 3.96 -5.11 -3.43
CA ALA A 33 2.86 -4.71 -2.56
C ALA A 33 2.16 -3.49 -3.16
N LEU A 34 0.87 -3.61 -3.42
CA LEU A 34 0.08 -2.59 -4.09
C LEU A 34 -1.09 -2.18 -3.20
N VAL A 35 -1.21 -0.87 -2.94
CA VAL A 35 -2.33 -0.36 -2.15
C VAL A 35 -3.58 -0.33 -3.01
N ARG A 36 -4.68 -0.82 -2.43
CA ARG A 36 -6.00 -0.79 -3.04
C ARG A 36 -6.98 -0.16 -2.08
N LEU A 37 -7.97 0.53 -2.62
CA LEU A 37 -8.96 1.25 -1.84
C LEU A 37 -10.35 0.84 -2.31
N ARG A 38 -11.25 0.61 -1.35
CA ARG A 38 -12.66 0.36 -1.64
C ARG A 38 -13.47 1.59 -1.29
N ASP A 39 -14.50 1.87 -2.10
CA ASP A 39 -15.44 2.94 -1.77
C ASP A 39 -16.40 2.48 -0.66
N ALA A 40 -17.33 3.34 -0.29
CA ALA A 40 -18.28 3.03 0.78
C ALA A 40 -19.18 1.84 0.44
N ASP A 41 -19.36 1.53 -0.83
CA ASP A 41 -20.14 0.38 -1.28
C ASP A 41 -19.30 -0.90 -1.42
N GLY A 42 -18.02 -0.83 -1.09
CA GLY A 42 -17.13 -1.99 -1.16
C GLY A 42 -16.51 -2.24 -2.52
N LYS A 43 -16.68 -1.36 -3.48
CA LYS A 43 -16.10 -1.51 -4.81
C LYS A 43 -14.67 -0.97 -4.85
N ILE A 44 -13.82 -1.64 -5.62
CA ILE A 44 -12.43 -1.19 -5.81
C ILE A 44 -12.41 0.13 -6.57
N VAL A 45 -11.72 1.11 -6.02
CA VAL A 45 -11.49 2.40 -6.65
C VAL A 45 -10.23 2.30 -7.51
N MET A 46 -10.28 2.81 -8.73
CA MET A 46 -9.13 2.77 -9.63
C MET A 46 -7.96 3.56 -9.05
N PRO A 47 -6.72 3.02 -9.14
CA PRO A 47 -5.55 3.69 -8.54
C PRO A 47 -5.38 5.14 -8.97
N GLY A 48 -5.63 5.47 -10.24
CA GLY A 48 -5.51 6.85 -10.71
C GLY A 48 -6.43 7.81 -9.99
N GLN A 49 -7.63 7.36 -9.64
CA GLN A 49 -8.61 8.20 -8.95
C GLN A 49 -8.19 8.49 -7.51
N PHE A 50 -7.82 7.47 -6.73
CA PHE A 50 -7.50 7.74 -5.34
C PHE A 50 -6.12 8.37 -5.18
N LEU A 51 -5.15 8.09 -6.05
CA LEU A 51 -3.84 8.72 -5.99
C LEU A 51 -3.94 10.22 -6.30
N SER A 52 -4.74 10.60 -7.29
CA SER A 52 -5.01 12.03 -7.55
C SER A 52 -5.62 12.71 -6.34
N ALA A 53 -6.62 12.09 -5.73
CA ALA A 53 -7.24 12.64 -4.53
C ALA A 53 -6.23 12.79 -3.40
N ALA A 54 -5.37 11.78 -3.21
CA ALA A 54 -4.33 11.81 -2.16
C ALA A 54 -3.33 12.92 -2.40
N GLU A 55 -2.89 13.11 -3.63
CA GLU A 55 -1.95 14.18 -3.97
C GLU A 55 -2.58 15.56 -3.76
N ASN A 56 -3.82 15.75 -4.22
CA ASN A 56 -4.50 17.03 -4.13
C ASN A 56 -4.79 17.45 -2.68
N PHE A 57 -5.01 16.50 -1.79
CA PHE A 57 -5.34 16.79 -0.40
C PHE A 57 -4.23 16.44 0.59
N GLY A 58 -3.04 16.13 0.09
CA GLY A 58 -1.88 15.92 0.96
C GLY A 58 -1.90 14.62 1.74
N ASN A 59 -2.58 13.58 1.25
CA ASN A 59 -2.76 12.33 1.98
C ASN A 59 -1.82 11.22 1.56
N MET A 60 -0.82 11.50 0.69
CA MET A 60 0.10 10.47 0.21
C MET A 60 0.90 9.83 1.36
N GLN A 61 1.30 10.64 2.33
CA GLN A 61 2.07 10.12 3.47
C GLN A 61 1.29 9.10 4.28
N GLN A 62 0.00 9.33 4.47
CA GLN A 62 -0.85 8.39 5.20
C GLN A 62 -1.01 7.07 4.47
N ILE A 63 -1.12 7.12 3.13
CA ILE A 63 -1.18 5.91 2.31
C ILE A 63 0.13 5.12 2.44
N ASP A 64 1.26 5.82 2.36
CA ASP A 64 2.57 5.17 2.47
C ASP A 64 2.77 4.56 3.86
N GLN A 65 2.35 5.25 4.90
CA GLN A 65 2.43 4.73 6.27
C GLN A 65 1.57 3.48 6.45
N PHE A 66 0.38 3.47 5.86
CA PHE A 66 -0.46 2.29 5.87
C PHE A 66 0.25 1.11 5.19
N ALA A 67 0.81 1.35 3.99
CA ALA A 67 1.49 0.29 3.24
C ALA A 67 2.68 -0.28 4.01
N LEU A 68 3.48 0.58 4.62
CA LEU A 68 4.63 0.15 5.42
C LEU A 68 4.20 -0.68 6.63
N TYR A 69 3.18 -0.23 7.35
CA TYR A 69 2.70 -0.91 8.53
C TYR A 69 2.18 -2.31 8.19
N GLU A 70 1.35 -2.41 7.14
CA GLU A 70 0.81 -3.70 6.71
C GLU A 70 1.91 -4.63 6.21
N ALA A 71 2.89 -4.09 5.47
CA ALA A 71 4.01 -4.89 4.98
C ALA A 71 4.84 -5.43 6.13
N MET A 72 5.11 -4.62 7.15
CA MET A 72 5.87 -5.07 8.31
C MET A 72 5.15 -6.18 9.06
N ASN A 73 3.82 -6.08 9.20
CA ASN A 73 3.03 -7.13 9.82
C ASN A 73 3.11 -8.43 9.04
N LEU A 74 3.01 -8.35 7.70
CA LEU A 74 3.13 -9.54 6.86
C LEU A 74 4.50 -10.19 6.96
N LEU A 75 5.56 -9.39 6.93
CA LEU A 75 6.93 -9.92 7.03
C LEU A 75 7.19 -10.56 8.39
N GLY A 76 6.57 -10.03 9.45
CA GLY A 76 6.70 -10.58 10.78
C GLY A 76 6.07 -11.97 10.93
N THR A 77 5.02 -12.25 10.16
CA THR A 77 4.31 -13.53 10.23
C THR A 77 4.66 -14.49 9.09
N HIS A 78 5.32 -13.97 8.03
CA HIS A 78 5.70 -14.77 6.86
C HIS A 78 7.15 -14.46 6.47
N PRO A 79 8.12 -15.05 7.21
CA PRO A 79 9.54 -14.69 7.02
C PRO A 79 10.10 -14.98 5.64
N GLN A 80 9.47 -15.88 4.87
CA GLN A 80 9.94 -16.22 3.53
C GLN A 80 9.52 -15.21 2.47
N LEU A 81 8.68 -14.22 2.83
CA LEU A 81 8.27 -13.19 1.87
C LEU A 81 9.35 -12.13 1.70
N ALA A 82 9.49 -11.66 0.47
CA ALA A 82 10.24 -10.45 0.16
C ALA A 82 9.30 -9.50 -0.58
N LEU A 83 9.19 -8.26 -0.10
CA LEU A 83 8.22 -7.30 -0.62
C LEU A 83 8.91 -6.09 -1.22
N SER A 84 8.41 -5.66 -2.38
CA SER A 84 8.77 -4.39 -3.00
C SER A 84 7.61 -3.43 -2.77
N ILE A 85 7.89 -2.23 -2.25
CA ILE A 85 6.88 -1.23 -1.93
C ILE A 85 7.30 0.10 -2.54
N ASN A 86 6.38 0.77 -3.23
CA ASN A 86 6.61 2.11 -3.75
C ASN A 86 6.16 3.15 -2.73
N LEU A 87 7.08 4.00 -2.31
CA LEU A 87 6.79 5.08 -1.37
C LEU A 87 6.97 6.43 -2.05
N SER A 88 6.20 7.43 -1.59
CA SER A 88 6.36 8.77 -2.09
C SER A 88 7.66 9.39 -1.56
N ALA A 89 8.22 10.35 -2.31
CA ALA A 89 9.41 11.08 -1.89
C ALA A 89 9.18 11.84 -0.57
N ARG A 90 7.94 12.30 -0.37
CA ARG A 90 7.58 13.03 0.85
C ARG A 90 7.71 12.15 2.09
N THR A 91 7.25 10.89 2.01
CA THR A 91 7.38 9.96 3.12
C THR A 91 8.84 9.65 3.41
N LEU A 92 9.65 9.43 2.36
CA LEU A 92 11.07 9.16 2.53
C LEU A 92 11.80 10.34 3.18
N ASN A 93 11.43 11.57 2.83
CA ASN A 93 12.02 12.77 3.44
C ASN A 93 11.66 12.87 4.93
N HIS A 94 10.46 12.48 5.31
CA HIS A 94 10.03 12.51 6.71
C HIS A 94 10.65 11.39 7.54
N ALA A 95 11.10 10.32 6.90
CA ALA A 95 11.72 9.20 7.60
C ALA A 95 13.16 9.49 8.06
N GLN A 96 13.73 10.60 7.62
CA GLN A 96 15.10 10.97 7.98
C GLN A 96 15.18 11.73 9.28
#